data_532d3cbca62f103bb6dd1385aee93265
#
_entry.id   532d3cbca62f103bb6dd1385aee93265
#
_cell.length_a   1.000
_cell.length_b   1.000
_cell.length_c   1.000
_cell.angle_alpha   90.00
_cell.angle_beta   90.00
_cell.angle_gamma   90.00
#
_symmetry.space_group_name_H-M   'P 1'
#
loop_
_entity.id
_entity.type
_entity.pdbx_description
1 polymer ?
#
loop_
_entity_poly.entity_id
_entity_poly.type
_entity_poly.pdbx_seq_one_letter_code
_entity_poly.pdbx_strand_id
1 'polypeptide(L)'
;MLTIVYSEQGNPYSDFNLLENAQLILDTYQKSDNNLIIMTSTENIILALRVLLSRGKLQYNELCIVFNEHNITLNEYCELTKHPQGFMDWEQKFLREIISRRIGKEV
;
A
#
# COMPACT_ATOMS: atom_id res chain seq x y z
N MET A 1 -1.87 -15.76 -1.88
CA MET A 1 -1.46 -14.43 -2.38
C MET A 1 -2.59 -13.44 -2.14
N LEU A 2 -2.29 -12.37 -1.49
CA LEU A 2 -3.20 -11.22 -1.36
C LEU A 2 -2.93 -10.26 -2.51
N THR A 3 -3.92 -10.03 -3.34
CA THR A 3 -3.82 -9.15 -4.50
C THR A 3 -4.70 -7.92 -4.30
N ILE A 4 -4.08 -6.75 -4.33
CA ILE A 4 -4.80 -5.47 -4.22
C ILE A 4 -4.77 -4.80 -5.59
N VAL A 5 -5.95 -4.67 -6.20
CA VAL A 5 -6.10 -3.97 -7.47
C VAL A 5 -6.48 -2.53 -7.19
N TYR A 6 -5.60 -1.60 -7.51
CA TYR A 6 -5.88 -0.17 -7.39
C TYR A 6 -6.58 0.32 -8.66
N SER A 7 -7.78 0.81 -8.50
CA SER A 7 -8.63 1.26 -9.61
C SER A 7 -9.61 2.32 -9.13
N GLU A 8 -9.92 3.31 -9.97
CA GLU A 8 -10.92 4.33 -9.67
C GLU A 8 -12.30 3.74 -9.40
N GLN A 9 -12.57 2.54 -9.92
CA GLN A 9 -13.83 1.84 -9.73
C GLN A 9 -13.85 0.93 -8.50
N GLY A 10 -12.74 0.88 -7.77
CA GLY A 10 -12.64 0.05 -6.57
C GLY A 10 -13.35 0.65 -5.37
N ASN A 11 -13.44 -0.14 -4.30
CA ASN A 11 -14.06 0.30 -3.06
C ASN A 11 -13.21 1.35 -2.34
N PRO A 12 -13.81 2.46 -1.87
CA PRO A 12 -13.08 3.42 -1.07
C PRO A 12 -12.94 2.94 0.38
N TYR A 13 -11.87 3.38 1.04
CA TYR A 13 -11.66 3.17 2.47
C TYR A 13 -11.50 4.52 3.15
N SER A 14 -12.09 4.67 4.33
CA SER A 14 -11.97 5.90 5.11
C SER A 14 -10.55 6.06 5.65
N ASP A 15 -10.02 7.29 5.59
CA ASP A 15 -8.72 7.60 6.17
C ASP A 15 -8.71 7.50 7.70
N PHE A 16 -9.88 7.52 8.35
CA PHE A 16 -9.96 7.45 9.80
C PHE A 16 -9.63 6.08 10.37
N ASN A 17 -9.89 5.00 9.61
CA ASN A 17 -9.78 3.63 10.09
C ASN A 17 -8.90 2.76 9.19
N LEU A 18 -7.83 3.35 8.63
CA LEU A 18 -7.01 2.65 7.64
C LEU A 18 -6.35 1.40 8.19
N LEU A 19 -5.72 1.48 9.38
CA LEU A 19 -5.04 0.32 9.97
C LEU A 19 -6.05 -0.77 10.36
N GLU A 20 -7.20 -0.38 10.89
CA GLU A 20 -8.26 -1.32 11.25
C GLU A 20 -8.81 -2.02 10.01
N ASN A 21 -9.04 -1.27 8.93
CA ASN A 21 -9.48 -1.82 7.65
C ASN A 21 -8.44 -2.75 7.04
N ALA A 22 -7.16 -2.36 7.11
CA ALA A 22 -6.07 -3.20 6.65
C ALA A 22 -6.00 -4.51 7.44
N GLN A 23 -6.20 -4.46 8.77
CA GLN A 23 -6.23 -5.66 9.59
C GLN A 23 -7.41 -6.58 9.21
N LEU A 24 -8.57 -6.00 8.94
CA LEU A 24 -9.73 -6.78 8.46
C LEU A 24 -9.44 -7.47 7.13
N ILE A 25 -8.74 -6.80 6.23
CA ILE A 25 -8.32 -7.39 4.95
C ILE A 25 -7.41 -8.59 5.21
N LEU A 26 -6.43 -8.45 6.09
CA LEU A 26 -5.52 -9.55 6.42
C LEU A 26 -6.27 -10.72 7.08
N ASP A 27 -7.20 -10.43 7.99
CA ASP A 27 -8.01 -11.46 8.64
C ASP A 27 -8.86 -12.22 7.62
N THR A 28 -9.48 -11.49 6.68
CA THR A 28 -10.26 -12.09 5.61
C THR A 28 -9.38 -12.95 4.71
N TYR A 29 -8.18 -12.48 4.39
CA TYR A 29 -7.21 -13.22 3.60
C TYR A 29 -6.86 -14.56 4.26
N GLN A 30 -6.57 -14.54 5.55
CA GLN A 30 -6.24 -15.76 6.29
C GLN A 30 -7.41 -16.74 6.33
N LYS A 31 -8.64 -16.23 6.43
CA LYS A 31 -9.86 -17.07 6.42
C LYS A 31 -10.20 -17.59 5.03
N SER A 32 -9.61 -17.04 3.99
CA SER A 32 -9.86 -17.42 2.60
C SER A 32 -8.75 -18.33 2.05
N ASP A 33 -8.16 -19.16 2.88
CA ASP A 33 -7.06 -20.07 2.52
C ASP A 33 -5.88 -19.35 1.86
N ASN A 34 -5.57 -18.14 2.35
CA ASN A 34 -4.48 -17.31 1.84
C ASN A 34 -4.61 -17.00 0.34
N ASN A 35 -5.83 -16.71 -0.08
CA ASN A 35 -6.12 -16.31 -1.45
C ASN A 35 -7.26 -15.31 -1.47
N LEU A 36 -6.95 -14.04 -1.75
CA LEU A 36 -7.94 -12.96 -1.74
C LEU A 36 -7.54 -11.89 -2.75
N ILE A 37 -8.53 -11.38 -3.49
CA ILE A 37 -8.36 -10.26 -4.40
C ILE A 37 -9.29 -9.14 -3.95
N ILE A 38 -8.74 -7.95 -3.75
CA ILE A 38 -9.51 -6.77 -3.37
C ILE A 38 -9.24 -5.67 -4.38
N MET A 39 -10.30 -4.99 -4.79
CA MET A 39 -10.21 -3.81 -5.64
C MET A 39 -10.50 -2.57 -4.81
N THR A 40 -9.62 -1.59 -4.83
CA THR A 40 -9.77 -0.36 -4.06
C THR A 40 -9.42 0.88 -4.87
N SER A 41 -10.09 1.98 -4.56
CA SER A 41 -9.77 3.31 -5.10
C SER A 41 -8.93 4.14 -4.13
N THR A 42 -8.57 3.59 -2.97
CA THR A 42 -7.85 4.32 -1.91
C THR A 42 -6.39 3.85 -1.85
N GLU A 43 -5.45 4.73 -2.21
CA GLU A 43 -4.01 4.42 -2.13
C GLU A 43 -3.56 4.16 -0.69
N ASN A 44 -4.11 4.89 0.26
CA ASN A 44 -3.66 4.82 1.65
C ASN A 44 -3.90 3.47 2.30
N ILE A 45 -4.87 2.67 1.82
CA ILE A 45 -5.06 1.32 2.33
C ILE A 45 -3.86 0.42 1.98
N ILE A 46 -3.24 0.67 0.84
CA ILE A 46 -2.03 -0.05 0.43
C ILE A 46 -0.88 0.30 1.37
N LEU A 47 -0.74 1.57 1.72
CA LEU A 47 0.27 2.01 2.68
C LEU A 47 0.04 1.38 4.06
N ALA A 48 -1.22 1.34 4.52
CA ALA A 48 -1.57 0.71 5.80
C ALA A 48 -1.25 -0.79 5.80
N LEU A 49 -1.52 -1.49 4.71
CA LEU A 49 -1.14 -2.90 4.56
C LEU A 49 0.37 -3.08 4.65
N ARG A 50 1.14 -2.22 4.00
CA ARG A 50 2.61 -2.26 4.07
C ARG A 50 3.12 -2.06 5.50
N VAL A 51 2.48 -1.18 6.26
CA VAL A 51 2.81 -0.97 7.67
C VAL A 51 2.58 -2.26 8.47
N LEU A 52 1.45 -2.93 8.26
CA LEU A 52 1.15 -4.18 8.95
C LEU A 52 2.12 -5.29 8.56
N LEU A 53 2.52 -5.36 7.30
CA LEU A 53 3.51 -6.33 6.85
C LEU A 53 4.86 -6.06 7.51
N SER A 54 5.25 -4.79 7.64
CA SER A 54 6.50 -4.42 8.33
C SER A 54 6.49 -4.81 9.80
N ARG A 55 5.30 -4.93 10.41
CA ARG A 55 5.12 -5.40 11.79
C ARG A 55 5.10 -6.93 11.91
N GLY A 56 5.33 -7.64 10.81
CA GLY A 56 5.37 -9.10 10.81
C GLY A 56 4.01 -9.78 10.76
N LYS A 57 2.96 -9.06 10.39
CA LYS A 57 1.60 -9.63 10.32
C LYS A 57 1.42 -10.58 9.14
N LEU A 58 2.27 -10.46 8.12
CA LEU A 58 2.23 -11.28 6.92
C LEU A 58 3.62 -11.22 6.27
N GLN A 59 3.96 -12.21 5.45
CA GLN A 59 5.19 -12.20 4.68
C GLN A 59 5.09 -11.19 3.53
N TYR A 60 6.13 -10.40 3.29
CA TYR A 60 6.11 -9.37 2.24
C TYR A 60 5.82 -9.94 0.85
N ASN A 61 6.26 -11.18 0.60
CA ASN A 61 6.08 -11.84 -0.71
C ASN A 61 4.67 -12.39 -0.93
N GLU A 62 3.78 -12.27 0.06
CA GLU A 62 2.38 -12.69 -0.09
C GLU A 62 1.47 -11.55 -0.59
N LEU A 63 1.99 -10.33 -0.75
CA LEU A 63 1.23 -9.19 -1.25
C LEU A 63 1.65 -8.84 -2.67
N CYS A 64 0.67 -8.70 -3.56
CA CYS A 64 0.86 -8.19 -4.91
C CYS A 64 -0.11 -7.03 -5.14
N ILE A 65 0.39 -5.94 -5.70
CA ILE A 65 -0.41 -4.76 -6.02
C ILE A 65 -0.50 -4.68 -7.54
N VAL A 66 -1.71 -4.47 -8.04
CA VAL A 66 -1.95 -4.29 -9.48
C VAL A 66 -2.41 -2.87 -9.71
N PHE A 67 -1.63 -2.12 -10.49
CA PHE A 67 -1.97 -0.77 -10.92
C PHE A 67 -1.86 -0.70 -12.44
N ASN A 68 -2.98 -0.44 -13.11
CA ASN A 68 -3.10 -0.55 -14.56
C ASN A 68 -2.65 -1.95 -15.01
N GLU A 69 -1.62 -2.06 -15.83
CA GLU A 69 -1.08 -3.33 -16.29
C GLU A 69 0.18 -3.75 -15.52
N HIS A 70 0.51 -3.01 -14.45
CA HIS A 70 1.72 -3.28 -13.67
C HIS A 70 1.41 -4.15 -12.45
N ASN A 71 2.16 -5.23 -12.31
CA ASN A 71 2.18 -6.04 -11.09
C ASN A 71 3.33 -5.56 -10.21
N ILE A 72 3.00 -5.05 -9.04
CA ILE A 72 3.96 -4.46 -8.13
C ILE A 72 4.08 -5.35 -6.91
N THR A 73 5.29 -5.80 -6.63
CA THR A 73 5.58 -6.62 -5.46
C THR A 73 6.36 -5.78 -4.44
N LEU A 74 6.56 -6.34 -3.24
CA LEU A 74 7.36 -5.70 -2.21
C LEU A 74 8.68 -6.45 -2.03
N ASN A 75 9.72 -5.72 -1.61
CA ASN A 75 10.97 -6.33 -1.17
C ASN A 75 10.89 -6.69 0.32
N GLU A 76 11.97 -7.22 0.88
CA GLU A 76 12.03 -7.64 2.28
C GLU A 76 11.84 -6.49 3.29
N TYR A 77 11.98 -5.24 2.85
CA TYR A 77 11.74 -4.05 3.67
C TYR A 77 10.33 -3.48 3.48
N CYS A 78 9.46 -4.22 2.80
CA CYS A 78 8.08 -3.79 2.47
C CYS A 78 8.03 -2.55 1.58
N GLU A 79 9.07 -2.34 0.80
CA GLU A 79 9.14 -1.28 -0.20
C GLU A 79 8.66 -1.79 -1.55
N LEU A 80 8.10 -0.90 -2.35
CA LEU A 80 7.66 -1.23 -3.71
C LEU A 80 8.86 -1.54 -4.60
N THR A 81 8.82 -2.66 -5.33
CA THR A 81 9.88 -3.03 -6.27
C THR A 81 9.80 -2.27 -7.58
N LYS A 82 8.62 -1.72 -7.90
CA LYS A 82 8.38 -0.87 -9.06
C LYS A 82 7.59 0.34 -8.63
N HIS A 83 7.79 1.45 -9.33
CA HIS A 83 7.07 2.67 -9.05
C HIS A 83 6.52 3.27 -10.36
N PRO A 84 5.43 2.70 -10.91
CA PRO A 84 4.84 3.21 -12.14
C PRO A 84 4.43 4.67 -12.00
N GLN A 85 4.54 5.43 -13.07
CA GLN A 85 4.13 6.82 -13.08
C GLN A 85 2.63 6.92 -12.74
N GLY A 86 2.29 7.84 -11.85
CA GLY A 86 0.92 8.07 -11.41
C GLY A 86 0.47 7.20 -10.25
N PHE A 87 1.31 6.23 -9.79
CA PHE A 87 1.01 5.39 -8.65
C PHE A 87 1.74 5.88 -7.41
N MET A 88 1.00 6.42 -6.44
CA MET A 88 1.52 6.91 -5.16
C MET A 88 2.64 7.96 -5.30
N ASP A 89 2.79 8.57 -6.48
CA ASP A 89 3.89 9.49 -6.78
C ASP A 89 3.79 10.79 -6.01
N TRP A 90 2.58 11.36 -5.98
CA TRP A 90 2.40 12.72 -5.49
C TRP A 90 2.67 12.84 -3.99
N GLU A 91 2.36 11.79 -3.22
CA GLU A 91 2.62 11.77 -1.80
C GLU A 91 4.11 11.82 -1.52
N GLN A 92 4.90 11.02 -2.22
CA GLN A 92 6.36 11.03 -2.09
C GLN A 92 6.95 12.36 -2.52
N LYS A 93 6.44 12.96 -3.59
CA LYS A 93 6.89 14.28 -4.02
C LYS A 93 6.66 15.33 -2.96
N PHE A 94 5.49 15.33 -2.35
CA PHE A 94 5.17 16.31 -1.31
C PHE A 94 6.03 16.10 -0.06
N LEU A 95 6.26 14.86 0.34
CA LEU A 95 7.13 14.54 1.47
C LEU A 95 8.57 14.99 1.20
N ARG A 96 9.09 14.74 0.01
CA ARG A 96 10.43 15.18 -0.38
C ARG A 96 10.55 16.70 -0.36
N GLU A 97 9.53 17.40 -0.84
CA GLU A 97 9.52 18.86 -0.81
C GLU A 97 9.53 19.39 0.62
N ILE A 98 8.71 18.82 1.49
CA ILE A 98 8.65 19.22 2.90
C ILE A 98 10.00 19.00 3.57
N ILE A 99 10.62 17.84 3.37
CA ILE A 99 11.92 17.50 3.93
C ILE A 99 13.00 18.45 3.42
N SER A 100 13.02 18.71 2.12
CA SER A 100 14.00 19.61 1.50
C SER A 100 13.90 21.02 2.07
N ARG A 101 12.68 21.52 2.26
CA ARG A 101 12.45 22.86 2.84
C ARG A 101 12.88 22.92 4.31
N ARG A 102 12.64 21.84 5.05
CA ARG A 102 13.08 21.76 6.46
C ARG A 102 14.60 21.81 6.56
N ILE A 103 15.30 21.04 5.73
CA ILE A 103 16.76 21.04 5.68
C ILE A 103 17.28 22.42 5.27
N GLY A 104 16.67 23.07 4.28
CA GLY A 104 17.04 24.40 3.85
C GLY A 104 16.88 25.47 4.93
N LYS A 105 15.93 25.28 5.85
CA LYS A 105 15.72 26.21 6.96
C LYS A 105 16.71 26.02 8.11
N GLU A 106 17.30 24.83 8.23
CA GLU A 106 18.27 24.52 9.27
C GLU A 106 19.69 24.96 8.89
N VAL A 107 19.89 25.31 7.63
CA VAL A 107 21.14 25.82 7.11
C VAL A 107 21.10 27.34 7.08
#